data_d1d82b2fec8a5f07bf0e8f31c77b212f
#
_entry.id   d1d82b2fec8a5f07bf0e8f31c77b212f
#
_cell.length_a   1.000
_cell.length_b   1.000
_cell.length_c   1.000
_cell.angle_alpha   90.00
_cell.angle_beta   90.00
_cell.angle_gamma   90.00
#
_symmetry.space_group_name_H-M   'P 1'
#
loop_
_entity.id
_entity.type
_entity.pdbx_description
1 polymer ?
#
loop_
_entity_poly.entity_id
_entity_poly.type
_entity_poly.pdbx_seq_one_letter_code
_entity_poly.pdbx_strand_id
1 'polypeptide(L)' 'MVEEHPPAKPPADDNPYAQHYVVQKGDTLSKIAEQFYGDPTLYPRIFDANRDVLVDPNRIKPGQRLRIP' A
#
# COMPACT_ATOMS: atom_id res chain seq x y z
N MET A 1 -17.95 15.21 2.79
CA MET A 1 -17.63 14.97 2.54
C MET A 1 -17.18 14.52 1.94
N VAL A 2 -16.97 14.53 1.73
CA VAL A 2 -16.61 14.12 1.17
C VAL A 2 -16.26 13.50 0.60
N GLU A 3 -15.94 13.20 0.36
CA GLU A 3 -15.58 12.61 -0.10
C GLU A 3 -15.25 12.30 -0.92
N GLU A 4 -14.86 12.02 -1.28
CA GLU A 4 -14.41 11.78 -1.93
C GLU A 4 -14.16 10.94 -2.42
N HIS A 5 -14.26 10.58 -2.90
CA HIS A 5 -14.01 9.70 -3.27
C HIS A 5 -13.66 9.39 -4.32
N PRO A 6 -13.15 8.77 -4.53
CA PRO A 6 -12.58 8.42 -5.50
C PRO A 6 -13.18 7.75 -6.34
N PRO A 7 -13.41 7.78 -6.97
CA PRO A 7 -14.06 7.33 -7.84
C PRO A 7 -13.49 6.31 -8.49
N ALA A 8 -12.79 6.41 -8.83
CA ALA A 8 -12.25 5.57 -9.55
C ALA A 8 -12.05 4.44 -8.92
N LYS A 9 -12.20 3.67 -9.04
CA LYS A 9 -12.02 2.70 -8.44
C LYS A 9 -11.02 1.91 -8.82
N PRO A 10 -10.42 1.40 -8.15
CA PRO A 10 -9.36 0.67 -8.37
C PRO A 10 -9.77 -0.53 -8.83
N PRO A 11 -9.45 -0.81 -9.73
CA PRO A 11 -9.84 -1.87 -10.32
C PRO A 11 -9.50 -3.07 -9.72
N ALA A 12 -8.45 -3.40 -9.71
CA ALA A 12 -8.12 -4.63 -9.31
C ALA A 12 -8.32 -4.89 -7.94
N ASP A 13 -8.61 -3.97 -7.22
CA ASP A 13 -8.59 -4.14 -5.95
C ASP A 13 -9.74 -3.77 -5.33
N ASP A 14 -10.76 -4.36 -5.52
CA ASP A 14 -11.91 -4.03 -4.98
C ASP A 14 -12.21 -4.76 -3.77
N ASN A 15 -11.27 -5.34 -3.08
CA ASN A 15 -11.48 -6.07 -1.85
C ASN A 15 -11.92 -5.12 -0.78
N PRO A 16 -13.12 -5.25 -0.24
CA PRO A 16 -13.59 -4.32 0.77
C PRO A 16 -12.87 -4.47 2.10
N TYR A 17 -12.10 -5.54 2.25
CA TYR A 17 -11.35 -5.70 3.48
C TYR A 17 -9.92 -5.20 3.35
N ALA A 18 -9.51 -4.76 2.20
CA ALA A 18 -8.17 -4.26 2.03
C ALA A 18 -8.04 -2.89 2.64
N GLN A 19 -6.93 -2.61 3.25
CA GLN A 19 -6.65 -1.30 3.79
C GLN A 19 -5.74 -0.57 2.85
N HIS A 20 -5.74 0.74 2.95
CA HIS A 20 -4.83 1.55 2.14
C HIS A 20 -3.95 2.37 3.07
N TYR A 21 -2.75 2.60 2.64
CA TYR A 21 -1.80 3.37 3.43
C TYR A 21 -1.11 4.36 2.50
N VAL A 22 -0.98 5.59 2.96
CA VAL A 22 -0.27 6.61 2.19
C VAL A 22 1.16 6.67 2.72
N VAL A 23 2.12 6.45 1.83
CA VAL A 23 3.52 6.39 2.19
C VAL A 23 3.95 7.75 2.76
N GLN A 24 4.70 7.71 3.84
CA GLN A 24 5.23 8.90 4.47
C GLN A 24 6.73 8.97 4.20
N LYS A 25 7.28 10.16 4.36
CA LYS A 25 8.70 10.33 4.16
C LYS A 25 9.46 9.41 5.09
N GLY A 26 10.42 8.71 4.57
CA GLY A 26 11.23 7.78 5.37
C GLY A 26 10.67 6.39 5.51
N ASP A 27 9.49 6.14 4.96
CA ASP A 27 8.90 4.80 5.05
C ASP A 27 9.60 3.82 4.12
N THR A 28 9.54 2.55 4.52
CA THR A 28 9.95 1.47 3.63
C THR A 28 8.86 0.42 3.70
N LEU A 29 8.83 -0.48 2.73
CA LEU A 29 7.82 -1.55 2.75
C LEU A 29 7.98 -2.42 3.98
N SER A 30 9.21 -2.65 4.42
CA SER A 30 9.44 -3.44 5.63
C SER A 30 8.84 -2.76 6.85
N LYS A 31 9.00 -1.46 6.97
CA LYS A 31 8.42 -0.75 8.08
C LYS A 31 6.90 -0.77 8.03
N ILE A 32 6.35 -0.66 6.85
CA ILE A 32 4.90 -0.71 6.68
C ILE A 32 4.39 -2.09 7.04
N ALA A 33 5.09 -3.14 6.60
CA ALA A 33 4.71 -4.50 6.94
C ALA A 33 4.76 -4.72 8.43
N GLU A 34 5.75 -4.18 9.08
CA GLU A 34 5.85 -4.32 10.52
C GLU A 34 4.67 -3.61 11.20
N GLN A 35 4.30 -2.48 10.70
CA GLN A 35 3.21 -1.72 11.28
C GLN A 35 1.86 -2.44 11.14
N PHE A 36 1.61 -3.05 10.00
CA PHE A 36 0.32 -3.67 9.75
C PHE A 36 0.26 -5.14 10.11
N TYR A 37 1.38 -5.86 10.05
CA TYR A 37 1.40 -7.28 10.31
C TYR A 37 2.22 -7.65 11.54
N GLY A 38 2.98 -6.71 12.06
CA GLY A 38 3.88 -7.02 13.16
C GLY A 38 5.13 -7.75 12.72
N ASP A 39 5.39 -7.83 11.42
CA ASP A 39 6.52 -8.61 10.92
C ASP A 39 7.06 -7.95 9.66
N PRO A 40 8.22 -7.33 9.71
CA PRO A 40 8.76 -6.63 8.54
C PRO A 40 9.15 -7.58 7.41
N THR A 41 9.33 -8.87 7.69
CA THR A 41 9.70 -9.80 6.63
C THR A 41 8.51 -10.13 5.72
N LEU A 42 7.32 -9.65 6.07
CA LEU A 42 6.16 -9.88 5.23
C LEU A 42 5.95 -8.79 4.19
N TYR A 43 6.94 -7.93 3.99
CA TYR A 43 6.82 -6.87 3.00
C TYR A 43 6.52 -7.39 1.58
N PRO A 44 6.92 -8.60 1.19
CA PRO A 44 6.57 -9.06 -0.15
C PRO A 44 5.08 -9.15 -0.40
N ARG A 45 4.29 -9.32 0.66
CA ARG A 45 2.84 -9.35 0.49
C ARG A 45 2.34 -8.01 0.02
N ILE A 46 2.89 -6.94 0.56
CA ILE A 46 2.51 -5.59 0.15
C ILE A 46 3.00 -5.33 -1.26
N PHE A 47 4.21 -5.74 -1.57
CA PHE A 47 4.77 -5.53 -2.90
C PHE A 47 3.91 -6.26 -3.95
N ASP A 48 3.55 -7.50 -3.68
CA ASP A 48 2.75 -8.26 -4.64
C ASP A 48 1.39 -7.65 -4.86
N ALA A 49 0.80 -7.06 -3.83
CA ALA A 49 -0.50 -6.45 -3.96
C ALA A 49 -0.44 -5.12 -4.70
N ASN A 50 0.75 -4.58 -4.94
CA ASN A 50 0.91 -3.28 -5.55
C ASN A 50 1.82 -3.30 -6.77
N ARG A 51 1.91 -4.43 -7.45
CA ARG A 51 2.79 -4.54 -8.60
C ARG A 51 2.38 -3.66 -9.76
N ASP A 52 1.16 -3.19 -9.75
CA ASP A 52 0.71 -2.27 -10.77
C ASP A 52 1.30 -0.87 -10.58
N VAL A 53 1.73 -0.54 -9.38
CA VAL A 53 2.31 0.77 -9.11
C VAL A 53 3.73 0.71 -8.62
N LEU A 54 4.22 -0.47 -8.25
CA LEU A 54 5.59 -0.62 -7.77
C LEU A 54 6.37 -1.56 -8.65
N VAL A 55 7.55 -1.13 -9.06
CA VAL A 55 8.43 -2.02 -9.79
C VAL A 55 9.55 -2.52 -8.93
N ASP A 56 9.77 -1.89 -7.80
CA ASP A 56 10.88 -2.25 -6.92
C ASP A 56 10.41 -2.04 -5.51
N PRO A 57 10.52 -3.03 -4.63
CA PRO A 57 10.05 -2.87 -3.26
C PRO A 57 10.80 -1.78 -2.48
N ASN A 58 11.96 -1.36 -2.97
CA ASN A 58 12.69 -0.32 -2.29
C ASN A 58 12.42 1.05 -2.90
N ARG A 59 11.51 1.17 -3.84
CA ARG A 59 11.29 2.42 -4.51
C ARG A 59 9.88 2.91 -4.29
N ILE A 60 9.56 3.26 -3.08
CA ILE A 60 8.28 3.87 -2.77
C ILE A 60 8.50 5.35 -2.52
N LYS A 61 7.48 6.15 -2.71
CA LYS A 61 7.60 7.58 -2.60
C LYS A 61 6.55 8.11 -1.63
N PRO A 62 6.88 9.16 -0.89
CA PRO A 62 5.89 9.78 -0.02
C PRO A 62 4.67 10.22 -0.83
N GLY A 63 3.51 10.03 -0.27
CA GLY A 63 2.27 10.39 -0.94
C GLY A 63 1.70 9.28 -1.79
N GLN A 64 2.45 8.20 -2.02
CA GLN A 64 1.97 7.10 -2.82
C GLN A 64 1.00 6.27 -2.01
N ARG A 65 -0.06 5.81 -2.65
CA ARG A 65 -1.08 5.05 -1.95
C ARG A 65 -0.87 3.58 -2.22
N LEU A 66 -0.79 2.81 -1.17
CA LEU A 66 -0.56 1.38 -1.28
C LEU A 66 -1.73 0.61 -0.70
N ARG A 67 -2.00 -0.56 -1.27
CA ARG A 67 -3.00 -1.46 -0.73
C ARG A 67 -2.33 -2.40 0.24
N ILE A 68 -2.94 -2.60 1.39
CA ILE A 68 -2.40 -3.52 2.39
C ILE A 68 -3.35 -4.68 2.47
N PRO A 69 -2.98 -5.81 1.91
CA PRO A 69 -3.88 -6.96 1.85
C PRO A 69 -4.13 -7.62 3.19
#